data_16b4764ff1bc71dcace3a9dbdebb3802
#
_entry.id   16b4764ff1bc71dcace3a9dbdebb3802
#
_cell.length_a   1.000
_cell.length_b   1.000
_cell.length_c   1.000
_cell.angle_alpha   90.00
_cell.angle_beta   90.00
_cell.angle_gamma   90.00
#
_symmetry.space_group_name_H-M   'P 1'
#
loop_
_entity.id
_entity.type
_entity.pdbx_description
1 polymer ?
#
loop_
_entity_poly.entity_id
_entity_poly.type
_entity_poly.pdbx_seq_one_letter_code
_entity_poly.pdbx_strand_id
1 'polypeptide(L)'
;MQAVADGVFAKEILPIELRGSVLSVDDTVRPNVSAEGLAALKPAFPEWGGASTTAGNASGVGDGAGLCILTTRERAKAEGYDVLAKFVGTVVVGVEPRHMGIAPIYAIPKILAQTGLEKHDIDVYEVRVFSPSCKPESFFERRARR
;
A
#
# COMPACT_ATOMS: atom_id res chain seq x y z
N MET A 1 -2.37 -12.75 -8.21
CA MET A 1 -2.24 -14.22 -8.31
C MET A 1 -0.99 -14.60 -9.11
N GLN A 2 -0.80 -14.10 -10.35
CA GLN A 2 0.36 -14.50 -11.17
C GLN A 2 1.70 -14.20 -10.47
N ALA A 3 1.90 -13.00 -9.94
CA ALA A 3 3.14 -12.63 -9.23
C ALA A 3 3.46 -13.54 -8.02
N VAL A 4 2.43 -14.02 -7.31
CA VAL A 4 2.61 -15.00 -6.22
C VAL A 4 3.06 -16.34 -6.77
N ALA A 5 2.41 -16.83 -7.85
CA ALA A 5 2.76 -18.09 -8.50
C ALA A 5 4.19 -18.04 -9.09
N ASP A 6 4.60 -16.90 -9.62
CA ASP A 6 5.94 -16.67 -10.18
C ASP A 6 7.01 -16.45 -9.10
N GLY A 7 6.65 -16.48 -7.81
CA GLY A 7 7.58 -16.34 -6.69
C GLY A 7 8.21 -14.94 -6.56
N VAL A 8 7.58 -13.90 -7.11
CA VAL A 8 8.11 -12.51 -7.09
C VAL A 8 8.39 -12.05 -5.66
N PHE A 9 7.52 -12.43 -4.71
CA PHE A 9 7.62 -12.03 -3.30
C PHE A 9 8.45 -12.98 -2.42
N ALA A 10 8.97 -14.07 -2.98
CA ALA A 10 9.70 -15.10 -2.19
C ALA A 10 10.93 -14.54 -1.46
N LYS A 11 11.55 -13.49 -1.99
CA LYS A 11 12.71 -12.82 -1.37
C LYS A 11 12.32 -11.84 -0.25
N GLU A 12 11.06 -11.44 -0.17
CA GLU A 12 10.55 -10.46 0.78
C GLU A 12 9.89 -11.13 1.99
N ILE A 13 9.46 -12.39 1.84
CA ILE A 13 8.77 -13.14 2.88
C ILE A 13 9.78 -13.89 3.72
N LEU A 14 9.87 -13.53 4.99
CA LEU A 14 10.64 -14.28 5.98
C LEU A 14 9.76 -15.41 6.56
N PRO A 15 10.10 -16.69 6.38
CA PRO A 15 9.34 -17.79 6.97
C PRO A 15 9.33 -17.70 8.51
N ILE A 16 8.16 -17.87 9.11
CA ILE A 16 7.97 -17.79 10.57
C ILE A 16 7.42 -19.13 11.07
N GLU A 17 8.08 -19.72 12.07
CA GLU A 17 7.53 -20.86 12.79
C GLU A 17 6.41 -20.41 13.73
N LEU A 18 5.23 -20.97 13.55
CA LEU A 18 4.07 -20.68 14.37
C LEU A 18 3.37 -21.98 14.77
N ARG A 19 3.36 -22.30 16.05
CA ARG A 19 2.64 -23.45 16.62
C ARG A 19 2.91 -24.78 15.89
N GLY A 20 4.18 -25.02 15.48
CA GLY A 20 4.57 -26.26 14.80
C GLY A 20 4.30 -26.30 13.31
N SER A 21 3.91 -25.18 12.71
CA SER A 21 3.83 -24.99 11.25
C SER A 21 4.69 -23.81 10.81
N VAL A 22 5.15 -23.84 9.57
CA VAL A 22 5.91 -22.73 8.97
C VAL A 22 4.97 -21.90 8.10
N LEU A 23 4.79 -20.63 8.46
CA LEU A 23 4.11 -19.65 7.63
C LEU A 23 5.13 -19.02 6.69
N SER A 24 5.04 -19.31 5.41
CA SER A 24 5.97 -18.84 4.37
C SER A 24 5.28 -18.22 3.15
N VAL A 25 3.98 -18.03 3.22
CA VAL A 25 3.16 -17.48 2.13
C VAL A 25 2.21 -16.43 2.68
N ASP A 26 2.01 -15.36 1.92
CA ASP A 26 0.98 -14.37 2.23
C ASP A 26 -0.42 -15.03 2.04
N ASP A 27 -1.18 -15.13 3.13
CA ASP A 27 -2.47 -15.80 3.18
C ASP A 27 -3.66 -14.89 2.84
N THR A 28 -3.41 -13.59 2.66
CA THR A 28 -4.48 -12.62 2.34
C THR A 28 -4.96 -12.72 0.89
N VAL A 29 -4.16 -13.30 0.00
CA VAL A 29 -4.49 -13.45 -1.42
C VAL A 29 -5.44 -14.62 -1.64
N ARG A 30 -6.67 -14.33 -2.03
CA ARG A 30 -7.72 -15.34 -2.28
C ARG A 30 -7.77 -15.74 -3.75
N PRO A 31 -7.50 -17.02 -4.09
CA PRO A 31 -7.47 -17.46 -5.50
C PRO A 31 -8.86 -17.56 -6.17
N ASN A 32 -9.89 -17.80 -5.37
CA ASN A 32 -11.24 -18.16 -5.88
C ASN A 32 -12.21 -16.99 -5.76
N VAL A 33 -11.84 -15.80 -6.26
CA VAL A 33 -12.72 -14.63 -6.29
C VAL A 33 -13.51 -14.62 -7.59
N SER A 34 -14.85 -14.56 -7.49
CA SER A 34 -15.74 -14.38 -8.63
C SER A 34 -16.70 -13.21 -8.42
N ALA A 35 -17.24 -12.68 -9.52
CA ALA A 35 -18.21 -11.59 -9.46
C ALA A 35 -19.48 -12.00 -8.69
N GLU A 36 -19.95 -13.23 -8.89
CA GLU A 36 -21.10 -13.80 -8.21
C GLU A 36 -20.84 -13.96 -6.70
N GLY A 37 -19.64 -14.44 -6.34
CA GLY A 37 -19.21 -14.58 -4.95
C GLY A 37 -19.14 -13.23 -4.24
N LEU A 38 -18.62 -12.20 -4.91
CA LEU A 38 -18.56 -10.84 -4.37
C LEU A 38 -19.97 -10.22 -4.22
N ALA A 39 -20.86 -10.43 -5.19
CA ALA A 39 -22.24 -9.94 -5.14
C ALA A 39 -23.08 -10.59 -4.05
N ALA A 40 -22.75 -11.82 -3.64
CA ALA A 40 -23.44 -12.55 -2.58
C ALA A 40 -23.03 -12.11 -1.15
N LEU A 41 -21.99 -11.30 -1.01
CA LEU A 41 -21.49 -10.85 0.28
C LEU A 41 -22.47 -9.88 0.94
N LYS A 42 -22.73 -10.10 2.24
CA LYS A 42 -23.57 -9.21 3.02
C LYS A 42 -22.79 -7.94 3.42
N PRO A 43 -23.48 -6.79 3.50
CA PRO A 43 -22.88 -5.58 4.05
C PRO A 43 -22.39 -5.79 5.49
N ALA A 44 -21.24 -5.20 5.82
CA ALA A 44 -20.67 -5.25 7.18
C ALA A 44 -21.50 -4.42 8.19
N PHE A 45 -22.21 -3.40 7.70
CA PHE A 45 -23.02 -2.47 8.50
C PHE A 45 -24.43 -2.37 7.91
N PRO A 46 -25.26 -3.42 7.98
CA PRO A 46 -26.57 -3.47 7.33
C PRO A 46 -27.56 -2.43 7.88
N GLU A 47 -27.34 -1.96 9.11
CA GLU A 47 -28.14 -0.93 9.77
C GLU A 47 -27.94 0.48 9.16
N TRP A 48 -26.89 0.67 8.38
CA TRP A 48 -26.63 1.95 7.69
C TRP A 48 -27.27 1.91 6.32
N GLY A 49 -28.21 2.82 6.09
CA GLY A 49 -28.88 2.93 4.79
C GLY A 49 -27.87 3.09 3.66
N GLY A 50 -27.99 2.24 2.62
CA GLY A 50 -27.07 2.24 1.48
C GLY A 50 -25.69 1.65 1.77
N ALA A 51 -25.57 0.82 2.82
CA ALA A 51 -24.31 0.16 3.16
C ALA A 51 -23.77 -0.68 1.99
N SER A 52 -22.54 -0.39 1.57
CA SER A 52 -21.87 -1.07 0.45
C SER A 52 -20.56 -1.74 0.85
N THR A 53 -20.10 -1.54 2.08
CA THR A 53 -18.87 -2.16 2.59
C THR A 53 -19.11 -3.63 2.89
N THR A 54 -18.33 -4.52 2.28
CA THR A 54 -18.38 -5.97 2.47
C THR A 54 -16.99 -6.53 2.74
N ALA A 55 -16.90 -7.78 3.12
CA ALA A 55 -15.61 -8.46 3.25
C ALA A 55 -14.81 -8.55 1.93
N GLY A 56 -15.48 -8.35 0.79
CA GLY A 56 -14.85 -8.38 -0.54
C GLY A 56 -14.23 -7.04 -0.99
N ASN A 57 -14.63 -5.93 -0.35
CA ASN A 57 -14.15 -4.59 -0.69
C ASN A 57 -13.59 -3.81 0.50
N ALA A 58 -13.42 -4.46 1.64
CA ALA A 58 -12.74 -3.89 2.81
C ALA A 58 -11.28 -4.34 2.86
N SER A 59 -10.42 -3.52 3.46
CA SER A 59 -9.05 -3.92 3.77
C SER A 59 -9.03 -5.03 4.81
N GLY A 60 -8.21 -6.06 4.57
CA GLY A 60 -7.95 -7.06 5.60
C GLY A 60 -7.17 -6.45 6.77
N VAL A 61 -7.38 -7.01 7.96
CA VAL A 61 -6.52 -6.75 9.12
C VAL A 61 -5.45 -7.84 9.12
N GLY A 62 -4.21 -7.45 8.82
CA GLY A 62 -3.07 -8.37 8.77
C GLY A 62 -1.94 -7.87 9.66
N ASP A 63 -1.26 -8.80 10.31
CA ASP A 63 -0.04 -8.52 11.05
C ASP A 63 1.16 -8.58 10.10
N GLY A 64 2.10 -7.68 10.30
CA GLY A 64 3.29 -7.64 9.48
C GLY A 64 4.35 -6.74 10.09
N ALA A 65 5.58 -6.98 9.70
CA ALA A 65 6.71 -6.15 10.10
C ALA A 65 7.64 -5.93 8.91
N GLY A 66 8.21 -4.75 8.84
CA GLY A 66 9.24 -4.42 7.87
C GLY A 66 10.37 -3.66 8.53
N LEU A 67 11.58 -3.87 8.03
CA LEU A 67 12.77 -3.20 8.54
C LEU A 67 13.55 -2.59 7.38
N CYS A 68 14.03 -1.37 7.57
CA CYS A 68 15.02 -0.77 6.68
C CYS A 68 16.15 -0.12 7.47
N ILE A 69 17.33 -0.11 6.88
CA ILE A 69 18.50 0.56 7.46
C ILE A 69 18.68 1.89 6.74
N LEU A 70 18.65 2.98 7.50
CA LEU A 70 18.94 4.32 7.02
C LEU A 70 20.34 4.73 7.46
N THR A 71 21.15 5.22 6.52
CA THR A 71 22.50 5.69 6.80
C THR A 71 22.91 6.79 5.82
N THR A 72 24.05 7.43 6.02
CA THR A 72 24.58 8.39 5.05
C THR A 72 25.21 7.67 3.86
N ARG A 73 25.27 8.34 2.73
CA ARG A 73 25.91 7.80 1.52
C ARG A 73 27.38 7.46 1.75
N GLU A 74 28.09 8.31 2.51
CA GLU A 74 29.50 8.14 2.85
C GLU A 74 29.72 6.86 3.64
N ARG A 75 28.87 6.63 4.65
CA ARG A 75 28.96 5.43 5.48
C ARG A 75 28.59 4.17 4.68
N ALA A 76 27.53 4.23 3.88
CA ALA A 76 27.14 3.11 3.01
C ALA A 76 28.31 2.70 2.10
N LYS A 77 29.00 3.67 1.53
CA LYS A 77 30.17 3.43 0.67
C LYS A 77 31.35 2.86 1.45
N ALA A 78 31.62 3.39 2.65
CA ALA A 78 32.74 2.93 3.49
C ALA A 78 32.55 1.48 3.97
N GLU A 79 31.31 1.11 4.28
CA GLU A 79 30.94 -0.24 4.77
C GLU A 79 30.61 -1.23 3.63
N GLY A 80 30.60 -0.77 2.37
CA GLY A 80 30.31 -1.62 1.23
C GLY A 80 28.83 -2.02 1.11
N TYR A 81 27.90 -1.23 1.65
CA TYR A 81 26.48 -1.51 1.54
C TYR A 81 25.90 -1.10 0.20
N ASP A 82 25.06 -1.94 -0.38
CA ASP A 82 24.28 -1.58 -1.54
C ASP A 82 23.21 -0.54 -1.18
N VAL A 83 23.24 0.58 -1.89
CA VAL A 83 22.25 1.66 -1.71
C VAL A 83 21.03 1.38 -2.55
N LEU A 84 19.94 0.95 -1.91
CA LEU A 84 18.68 0.61 -2.58
C LEU A 84 17.91 1.84 -3.03
N ALA A 85 17.90 2.91 -2.21
CA ALA A 85 17.17 4.14 -2.50
C ALA A 85 17.74 5.32 -1.70
N LYS A 86 17.34 6.53 -2.06
CA LYS A 86 17.57 7.75 -1.27
C LYS A 86 16.26 8.18 -0.63
N PHE A 87 16.25 8.32 0.70
CA PHE A 87 15.15 8.97 1.39
C PHE A 87 15.20 10.47 1.13
N VAL A 88 14.15 11.03 0.57
CA VAL A 88 14.08 12.45 0.20
C VAL A 88 13.37 13.28 1.26
N GLY A 89 12.26 12.78 1.79
CA GLY A 89 11.53 13.50 2.83
C GLY A 89 10.23 12.81 3.23
N THR A 90 9.60 13.33 4.27
CA THR A 90 8.30 12.90 4.75
C THR A 90 7.48 14.08 5.23
N VAL A 91 6.16 13.96 5.16
CA VAL A 91 5.22 14.92 5.73
C VAL A 91 4.09 14.20 6.43
N VAL A 92 3.52 14.87 7.41
CA VAL A 92 2.31 14.43 8.09
C VAL A 92 1.24 15.50 7.91
N VAL A 93 0.01 15.07 7.68
CA VAL A 93 -1.17 15.94 7.60
C VAL A 93 -2.27 15.38 8.50
N GLY A 94 -3.00 16.28 9.17
CA GLY A 94 -4.21 15.93 9.90
C GLY A 94 -5.43 16.26 9.04
N VAL A 95 -6.43 15.38 9.06
CA VAL A 95 -7.75 15.59 8.47
C VAL A 95 -8.81 15.16 9.48
N GLU A 96 -10.04 15.60 9.28
CA GLU A 96 -11.15 15.13 10.11
C GLU A 96 -11.24 13.59 10.02
N PRO A 97 -11.37 12.86 11.15
CA PRO A 97 -11.27 11.40 11.18
C PRO A 97 -12.17 10.66 10.18
N ARG A 98 -13.40 11.14 9.99
CA ARG A 98 -14.34 10.57 9.02
C ARG A 98 -13.91 10.73 7.56
N HIS A 99 -12.96 11.64 7.28
CA HIS A 99 -12.46 11.93 5.95
C HIS A 99 -11.02 11.44 5.74
N MET A 100 -10.55 10.48 6.52
CA MET A 100 -9.19 9.94 6.47
C MET A 100 -8.73 9.60 5.04
N GLY A 101 -9.60 9.06 4.21
CA GLY A 101 -9.28 8.65 2.84
C GLY A 101 -8.82 9.78 1.92
N ILE A 102 -9.15 11.06 2.22
CA ILE A 102 -8.73 12.21 1.41
C ILE A 102 -7.39 12.81 1.87
N ALA A 103 -6.77 12.32 2.93
CA ALA A 103 -5.51 12.85 3.45
C ALA A 103 -4.40 13.01 2.38
N PRO A 104 -4.24 12.10 1.39
CA PRO A 104 -3.28 12.28 0.31
C PRO A 104 -3.45 13.57 -0.51
N ILE A 105 -4.68 14.12 -0.61
CA ILE A 105 -4.94 15.40 -1.31
C ILE A 105 -4.14 16.56 -0.67
N TYR A 106 -3.93 16.49 0.64
CA TYR A 106 -3.18 17.50 1.39
C TYR A 106 -1.71 17.13 1.54
N ALA A 107 -1.40 15.84 1.67
CA ALA A 107 -0.04 15.37 1.87
C ALA A 107 0.83 15.50 0.63
N ILE A 108 0.30 15.14 -0.56
CA ILE A 108 1.05 15.18 -1.82
C ILE A 108 1.54 16.60 -2.16
N PRO A 109 0.69 17.63 -2.21
CA PRO A 109 1.17 18.98 -2.48
C PRO A 109 2.18 19.47 -1.43
N LYS A 110 1.98 19.10 -0.16
CA LYS A 110 2.88 19.48 0.93
C LYS A 110 4.28 18.90 0.77
N ILE A 111 4.41 17.60 0.45
CA ILE A 111 5.72 16.98 0.25
C ILE A 111 6.41 17.50 -1.02
N LEU A 112 5.66 17.71 -2.10
CA LEU A 112 6.21 18.28 -3.32
C LEU A 112 6.77 19.69 -3.08
N ALA A 113 6.03 20.55 -2.39
CA ALA A 113 6.50 21.87 -2.02
C ALA A 113 7.74 21.84 -1.10
N GLN A 114 7.79 20.90 -0.14
CA GLN A 114 8.92 20.74 0.78
C GLN A 114 10.18 20.26 0.06
N THR A 115 10.06 19.43 -0.94
CA THR A 115 11.18 18.83 -1.68
C THR A 115 11.59 19.61 -2.92
N GLY A 116 10.79 20.59 -3.34
CA GLY A 116 11.01 21.34 -4.57
C GLY A 116 10.73 20.53 -5.83
N LEU A 117 10.01 19.41 -5.71
CA LEU A 117 9.62 18.56 -6.82
C LEU A 117 8.23 18.96 -7.33
N GLU A 118 7.99 18.70 -8.60
CA GLU A 118 6.68 18.84 -9.22
C GLU A 118 6.01 17.47 -9.42
N LYS A 119 4.70 17.47 -9.65
CA LYS A 119 3.91 16.24 -9.84
C LYS A 119 4.45 15.37 -10.99
N HIS A 120 4.97 15.99 -12.03
CA HIS A 120 5.49 15.28 -13.20
C HIS A 120 6.90 14.67 -13.00
N ASP A 121 7.60 15.05 -11.92
CA ASP A 121 8.89 14.44 -11.53
C ASP A 121 8.70 13.09 -10.85
N ILE A 122 7.46 12.72 -10.51
CA ILE A 122 7.15 11.49 -9.79
C ILE A 122 6.66 10.43 -10.77
N ASP A 123 7.41 9.35 -10.91
CA ASP A 123 7.06 8.24 -11.81
C ASP A 123 6.00 7.31 -11.21
N VAL A 124 6.03 7.09 -9.88
CA VAL A 124 5.13 6.16 -9.19
C VAL A 124 4.57 6.79 -7.93
N TYR A 125 3.26 6.71 -7.78
CA TYR A 125 2.54 7.03 -6.54
C TYR A 125 2.00 5.74 -5.94
N GLU A 126 2.50 5.33 -4.78
CA GLU A 126 1.95 4.24 -4.00
C GLU A 126 1.02 4.80 -2.93
N VAL A 127 -0.27 4.52 -3.05
CA VAL A 127 -1.28 5.00 -2.09
C VAL A 127 -1.95 3.80 -1.42
N ARG A 128 -1.75 3.66 -0.12
CA ARG A 128 -2.45 2.65 0.69
C ARG A 128 -3.80 3.20 1.10
N VAL A 129 -4.87 2.65 0.52
CA VAL A 129 -6.25 3.05 0.77
C VAL A 129 -6.99 1.91 1.45
N PHE A 130 -7.68 2.22 2.53
CA PHE A 130 -8.44 1.23 3.30
C PHE A 130 -9.79 0.85 2.67
N SER A 131 -10.20 1.50 1.59
CA SER A 131 -11.44 1.20 0.88
C SER A 131 -11.33 1.48 -0.61
N PRO A 132 -11.83 0.57 -1.47
CA PRO A 132 -11.89 0.77 -2.93
C PRO A 132 -12.86 1.88 -3.36
N SER A 133 -13.67 2.42 -2.47
CA SER A 133 -14.59 3.53 -2.76
C SER A 133 -13.89 4.86 -3.04
N CYS A 134 -12.63 5.00 -2.66
CA CYS A 134 -11.79 6.10 -3.11
C CYS A 134 -11.31 5.80 -4.53
N LYS A 135 -12.03 6.27 -5.53
CA LYS A 135 -11.61 6.12 -6.94
C LYS A 135 -10.27 6.81 -7.17
N PRO A 136 -9.22 6.09 -7.58
CA PRO A 136 -7.90 6.68 -7.83
C PRO A 136 -7.88 7.59 -9.05
N GLU A 137 -8.91 7.56 -9.88
CA GLU A 137 -9.00 8.30 -11.14
C GLU A 137 -8.85 9.81 -11.00
N SER A 138 -9.23 10.38 -9.84
CA SER A 138 -9.02 11.81 -9.55
C SER A 138 -7.59 12.15 -9.12
N PHE A 139 -6.74 11.15 -8.84
CA PHE A 139 -5.38 11.34 -8.34
C PHE A 139 -4.30 11.08 -9.40
N PHE A 140 -4.62 10.29 -10.44
CA PHE A 140 -3.62 9.78 -11.37
C PHE A 140 -4.04 9.96 -12.83
N GLU A 141 -3.77 11.11 -13.43
CA GLU A 141 -3.61 11.17 -14.88
C GLU A 141 -2.25 10.58 -15.25
N ARG A 142 -2.28 9.33 -15.74
CA ARG A 142 -1.10 8.72 -16.34
C ARG A 142 -0.66 9.55 -17.53
N ARG A 143 0.52 10.10 -17.46
CA ARG A 143 1.34 10.26 -18.66
C ARG A 143 2.45 9.22 -18.61
N ALA A 144 2.22 8.09 -19.29
CA ALA A 144 3.31 7.26 -19.75
C ALA A 144 4.20 8.14 -20.63
N ARG A 145 5.43 8.37 -20.24
CA ARG A 145 6.46 8.90 -21.13
C ARG A 145 7.44 7.78 -21.40
N ARG A 146 7.66 7.59 -22.70
CA ARG A 146 8.61 6.69 -23.38
C ARG A 146 10.03 6.95 -22.94
#